data_faab6b8e5d7f174150e757c587a89445
#
_entry.id   faab6b8e5d7f174150e757c587a89445
#
_cell.length_a   1.000
_cell.length_b   1.000
_cell.length_c   1.000
_cell.angle_alpha   90.00
_cell.angle_beta   90.00
_cell.angle_gamma   90.00
#
_symmetry.space_group_name_H-M   'P 1'
#
loop_
_entity.id
_entity.type
_entity.pdbx_description
1 polymer ?
#
loop_
_entity_poly.entity_id
_entity_poly.type
_entity_poly.pdbx_seq_one_letter_code
_entity_poly.pdbx_strand_id
1 'polypeptide(L)'
;MLVVSGEFGANEPLNAFSNAVVSSGARVIVFNSPGGNVGSAIRLGRMIRAAGLDTLQVRQLQCASACSLAFLGGVHRVAEPGSIGVHRASFKPADGMSTEEANTRVQLGTAAIISYVVEMGVDPKLMELASSYDKHDIRYLSASEMAELRVTNAAANQSPAGTSQMSTTPNPAPVPAPAPDARRQPESVAVAFVRDLIEHHGDNNDFALAQVQASYAPTVDYYGKLTNLSSIIQDKRHYYQRWPERGYNVRNDSITVACDNDRCVVSGVYDWVVRSPSIHKQEKGVSNFSYTILIGPYPKIIAETGDVQR
;
A
#
# COMPACT_ATOMS: atom_id res chain seq x y z
N MET A 1 -5.48 6.98 -18.39
CA MET A 1 -6.22 7.32 -17.16
C MET A 1 -7.31 6.31 -16.95
N LEU A 2 -7.52 5.84 -15.72
CA LEU A 2 -8.57 4.89 -15.32
C LEU A 2 -9.41 5.54 -14.20
N VAL A 3 -10.73 5.43 -14.30
CA VAL A 3 -11.65 5.93 -13.26
C VAL A 3 -12.15 4.76 -12.42
N VAL A 4 -11.95 4.83 -11.10
CA VAL A 4 -12.51 3.90 -10.12
C VAL A 4 -13.79 4.52 -9.57
N SER A 5 -14.92 3.87 -9.79
CA SER A 5 -16.25 4.41 -9.44
C SER A 5 -17.03 3.47 -8.54
N GLY A 6 -17.86 4.06 -7.67
CA GLY A 6 -18.76 3.33 -6.78
C GLY A 6 -18.26 3.21 -5.35
N GLU A 7 -19.00 2.52 -4.50
CA GLU A 7 -18.68 2.26 -3.09
C GLU A 7 -17.74 1.05 -2.98
N PHE A 8 -16.74 1.11 -2.11
CA PHE A 8 -15.85 -0.02 -1.84
C PHE A 8 -16.57 -1.10 -1.01
N GLY A 9 -16.84 -2.24 -1.64
CA GLY A 9 -17.39 -3.43 -0.97
C GLY A 9 -16.36 -4.13 -0.09
N ALA A 10 -16.82 -4.91 0.90
CA ALA A 10 -15.95 -5.62 1.84
C ALA A 10 -15.06 -6.69 1.16
N ASN A 11 -15.55 -7.31 0.09
CA ASN A 11 -14.89 -8.40 -0.64
C ASN A 11 -14.68 -8.05 -2.11
N GLU A 12 -14.33 -6.81 -2.40
CA GLU A 12 -14.12 -6.34 -3.78
C GLU A 12 -12.99 -7.13 -4.46
N PRO A 13 -13.26 -7.77 -5.61
CA PRO A 13 -12.24 -8.49 -6.34
C PRO A 13 -11.31 -7.50 -7.05
N LEU A 14 -10.12 -7.26 -6.49
CA LEU A 14 -9.15 -6.31 -7.01
C LEU A 14 -8.45 -6.76 -8.31
N ASN A 15 -8.64 -8.01 -8.74
CA ASN A 15 -8.19 -8.51 -10.03
C ASN A 15 -8.82 -7.74 -11.22
N ALA A 16 -10.07 -7.29 -11.09
CA ALA A 16 -10.72 -6.45 -12.10
C ALA A 16 -9.96 -5.13 -12.29
N PHE A 17 -9.51 -4.52 -11.21
CA PHE A 17 -8.67 -3.31 -11.26
C PHE A 17 -7.33 -3.58 -11.96
N SER A 18 -6.61 -4.65 -11.57
CA SER A 18 -5.34 -5.01 -12.20
C SER A 18 -5.48 -5.27 -13.69
N ASN A 19 -6.52 -6.00 -14.09
CA ASN A 19 -6.82 -6.28 -15.49
C ASN A 19 -7.13 -5.00 -16.27
N ALA A 20 -7.92 -4.09 -15.70
CA ALA A 20 -8.25 -2.81 -16.31
C ALA A 20 -7.01 -1.92 -16.49
N VAL A 21 -6.11 -1.87 -15.50
CA VAL A 21 -4.83 -1.15 -15.62
C VAL A 21 -3.98 -1.71 -16.74
N VAL A 22 -3.79 -3.04 -16.79
CA VAL A 22 -2.98 -3.70 -17.81
C VAL A 22 -3.58 -3.49 -19.19
N SER A 23 -4.88 -3.72 -19.37
CA SER A 23 -5.56 -3.63 -20.67
C SER A 23 -5.64 -2.21 -21.21
N SER A 24 -5.78 -1.21 -20.35
CA SER A 24 -5.87 0.21 -20.76
C SER A 24 -4.51 0.91 -20.86
N GLY A 25 -3.46 0.34 -20.31
CA GLY A 25 -2.15 1.01 -20.16
C GLY A 25 -2.21 2.28 -19.29
N ALA A 26 -3.22 2.39 -18.42
CA ALA A 26 -3.41 3.56 -17.58
C ALA A 26 -2.23 3.77 -16.62
N ARG A 27 -1.80 5.01 -16.48
CA ARG A 27 -0.73 5.44 -15.54
C ARG A 27 -1.28 6.32 -14.42
N VAL A 28 -2.49 6.82 -14.56
CA VAL A 28 -3.14 7.73 -13.61
C VAL A 28 -4.50 7.16 -13.24
N ILE A 29 -4.77 7.10 -11.94
CA ILE A 29 -6.04 6.68 -11.36
C ILE A 29 -6.79 7.91 -10.86
N VAL A 30 -8.08 7.97 -11.18
CA VAL A 30 -9.03 8.98 -10.72
C VAL A 30 -10.18 8.26 -10.01
N PHE A 31 -10.77 8.89 -9.01
CA PHE A 31 -11.84 8.30 -8.23
C PHE A 31 -13.16 9.04 -8.39
N ASN A 32 -14.25 8.29 -8.42
CA ASN A 32 -15.62 8.80 -8.24
C ASN A 32 -16.34 7.89 -7.24
N SER A 33 -16.02 8.06 -5.95
CA SER A 33 -16.43 7.14 -4.89
C SER A 33 -16.79 7.87 -3.59
N PRO A 34 -17.91 7.52 -2.95
CA PRO A 34 -18.25 8.01 -1.62
C PRO A 34 -17.41 7.37 -0.50
N GLY A 35 -16.60 6.36 -0.82
CA GLY A 35 -15.86 5.55 0.13
C GLY A 35 -16.41 4.14 0.28
N GLY A 36 -16.57 3.65 1.50
CA GLY A 36 -17.05 2.31 1.82
C GLY A 36 -16.10 1.53 2.72
N ASN A 37 -15.76 0.29 2.38
CA ASN A 37 -14.91 -0.55 3.20
C ASN A 37 -13.46 -0.06 3.25
N VAL A 38 -12.99 0.25 4.46
CA VAL A 38 -11.63 0.75 4.73
C VAL A 38 -10.55 -0.25 4.31
N GLY A 39 -10.73 -1.54 4.62
CA GLY A 39 -9.78 -2.58 4.26
C GLY A 39 -9.60 -2.70 2.75
N SER A 40 -10.69 -2.64 1.98
CA SER A 40 -10.65 -2.68 0.52
C SER A 40 -9.97 -1.44 -0.07
N ALA A 41 -10.22 -0.26 0.50
CA ALA A 41 -9.57 0.98 0.07
C ALA A 41 -8.05 0.96 0.33
N ILE A 42 -7.62 0.47 1.50
CA ILE A 42 -6.21 0.30 1.83
C ILE A 42 -5.54 -0.69 0.86
N ARG A 43 -6.18 -1.85 0.60
CA ARG A 43 -5.66 -2.82 -0.36
C ARG A 43 -5.52 -2.22 -1.77
N LEU A 44 -6.54 -1.49 -2.23
CA LEU A 44 -6.48 -0.81 -3.53
C LEU A 44 -5.36 0.23 -3.57
N GLY A 45 -5.20 1.03 -2.51
CA GLY A 45 -4.13 2.02 -2.43
C GLY A 45 -2.73 1.39 -2.48
N ARG A 46 -2.52 0.26 -1.78
CA ARG A 46 -1.28 -0.51 -1.89
C ARG A 46 -1.04 -1.05 -3.29
N MET A 47 -2.09 -1.53 -3.97
CA MET A 47 -1.97 -1.99 -5.36
C MET A 47 -1.61 -0.84 -6.31
N ILE A 48 -2.22 0.34 -6.15
CA ILE A 48 -1.87 1.54 -6.91
C ILE A 48 -0.40 1.88 -6.72
N ARG A 49 0.10 1.86 -5.48
CA ARG A 49 1.50 2.11 -5.13
C ARG A 49 2.43 1.06 -5.74
N ALA A 50 2.12 -0.22 -5.57
CA ALA A 50 2.91 -1.33 -6.09
C ALA A 50 2.97 -1.36 -7.62
N ALA A 51 1.88 -0.94 -8.29
CA ALA A 51 1.83 -0.81 -9.74
C ALA A 51 2.51 0.47 -10.28
N GLY A 52 3.01 1.33 -9.38
CA GLY A 52 3.67 2.57 -9.76
C GLY A 52 2.76 3.60 -10.43
N LEU A 53 1.51 3.61 -10.03
CA LEU A 53 0.51 4.48 -10.61
C LEU A 53 0.41 5.80 -9.85
N ASP A 54 0.05 6.85 -10.56
CA ASP A 54 -0.23 8.15 -9.98
C ASP A 54 -1.73 8.27 -9.66
N THR A 55 -2.09 9.15 -8.74
CA THR A 55 -3.48 9.49 -8.46
C THR A 55 -3.74 10.96 -8.72
N LEU A 56 -4.87 11.22 -9.38
CA LEU A 56 -5.37 12.56 -9.64
C LEU A 56 -6.81 12.65 -9.14
N GLN A 57 -7.13 13.71 -8.40
CA GLN A 57 -8.51 13.95 -7.99
C GLN A 57 -8.97 15.35 -8.33
N VAL A 58 -10.08 15.41 -9.04
CA VAL A 58 -10.72 16.65 -9.47
C VAL A 58 -12.01 16.88 -8.65
N ARG A 59 -12.39 18.14 -8.50
CA ARG A 59 -13.54 18.51 -7.66
C ARG A 59 -14.88 18.04 -8.21
N GLN A 60 -14.97 17.80 -9.52
CA GLN A 60 -16.19 17.30 -10.17
C GLN A 60 -16.49 15.85 -9.88
N LEU A 61 -15.52 15.11 -9.35
CA LEU A 61 -15.65 13.70 -8.98
C LEU A 61 -15.49 13.54 -7.47
N GLN A 62 -16.32 12.69 -6.90
CA GLN A 62 -16.30 12.45 -5.46
C GLN A 62 -15.12 11.55 -5.06
N CYS A 63 -14.39 11.94 -4.02
CA CYS A 63 -13.52 11.03 -3.29
C CYS A 63 -13.56 11.36 -1.79
N ALA A 64 -14.42 10.63 -1.07
CA ALA A 64 -14.66 10.86 0.35
C ALA A 64 -14.46 9.58 1.16
N SER A 65 -14.23 9.72 2.47
CA SER A 65 -14.15 8.61 3.41
C SER A 65 -13.03 7.61 3.03
N ALA A 66 -13.32 6.32 2.95
CA ALA A 66 -12.35 5.29 2.55
C ALA A 66 -11.70 5.56 1.18
N CYS A 67 -12.37 6.30 0.26
CA CYS A 67 -11.77 6.70 -1.01
C CYS A 67 -10.51 7.54 -0.82
N SER A 68 -10.48 8.42 0.18
CA SER A 68 -9.27 9.21 0.47
C SER A 68 -8.06 8.31 0.77
N LEU A 69 -8.26 7.17 1.44
CA LEU A 69 -7.19 6.21 1.70
C LEU A 69 -6.69 5.57 0.38
N ALA A 70 -7.59 5.14 -0.51
CA ALA A 70 -7.18 4.60 -1.80
C ALA A 70 -6.38 5.62 -2.64
N PHE A 71 -6.78 6.91 -2.61
CA PHE A 71 -6.06 8.01 -3.27
C PHE A 71 -4.62 8.14 -2.76
N LEU A 72 -4.37 7.95 -1.44
CA LEU A 72 -3.02 8.04 -0.86
C LEU A 72 -2.03 7.03 -1.46
N GLY A 73 -2.51 5.98 -2.11
CA GLY A 73 -1.68 4.97 -2.78
C GLY A 73 -0.86 5.51 -3.96
N GLY A 74 -1.25 6.63 -4.58
CA GLY A 74 -0.52 7.20 -5.70
C GLY A 74 0.96 7.50 -5.41
N VAL A 75 1.84 7.19 -6.39
CA VAL A 75 3.26 7.59 -6.31
C VAL A 75 3.37 9.11 -6.34
N HIS A 76 2.78 9.72 -7.37
CA HIS A 76 2.52 11.15 -7.41
C HIS A 76 1.03 11.38 -7.19
N ARG A 77 0.72 12.23 -6.24
CA ARG A 77 -0.64 12.54 -5.82
C ARG A 77 -0.95 14.00 -6.11
N VAL A 78 -1.90 14.23 -7.00
CA VAL A 78 -2.39 15.56 -7.36
C VAL A 78 -3.88 15.64 -7.03
N ALA A 79 -4.31 16.68 -6.34
CA ALA A 79 -5.71 16.88 -6.04
C ALA A 79 -6.06 18.37 -6.06
N GLU A 80 -7.24 18.70 -6.59
CA GLU A 80 -7.81 20.03 -6.48
C GLU A 80 -8.25 20.31 -5.04
N PRO A 81 -8.12 21.55 -4.56
CA PRO A 81 -8.64 21.91 -3.24
C PRO A 81 -10.12 21.57 -3.10
N GLY A 82 -10.49 20.89 -2.00
CA GLY A 82 -11.87 20.47 -1.76
C GLY A 82 -12.33 19.23 -2.51
N SER A 83 -11.40 18.44 -3.09
CA SER A 83 -11.74 17.19 -3.80
C SER A 83 -11.52 15.93 -2.97
N ILE A 84 -10.79 16.01 -1.86
CA ILE A 84 -10.53 14.88 -0.94
C ILE A 84 -11.30 15.11 0.36
N GLY A 85 -12.23 14.22 0.67
CA GLY A 85 -13.07 14.28 1.87
C GLY A 85 -12.65 13.24 2.92
N VAL A 86 -12.46 13.67 4.16
CA VAL A 86 -12.11 12.83 5.29
C VAL A 86 -13.11 12.96 6.45
N HIS A 87 -13.29 11.90 7.20
CA HIS A 87 -14.04 11.85 8.46
C HIS A 87 -13.55 10.66 9.29
N ARG A 88 -13.97 10.55 10.55
CA ARG A 88 -13.57 9.42 11.40
C ARG A 88 -14.10 8.11 10.85
N ALA A 89 -13.22 7.09 10.87
CA ALA A 89 -13.61 5.74 10.49
C ALA A 89 -14.66 5.19 11.46
N SER A 90 -15.68 4.51 10.93
CA SER A 90 -16.70 3.81 11.71
C SER A 90 -16.60 2.31 11.44
N PHE A 91 -16.57 1.51 12.50
CA PHE A 91 -16.55 0.06 12.40
C PHE A 91 -17.92 -0.46 12.87
N LYS A 92 -18.61 -1.20 12.00
CA LYS A 92 -19.85 -1.87 12.38
C LYS A 92 -19.53 -3.15 13.13
N PRO A 93 -20.01 -3.35 14.36
CA PRO A 93 -19.93 -4.65 15.02
C PRO A 93 -20.67 -5.70 14.17
N ALA A 94 -20.17 -6.92 14.14
CA ALA A 94 -20.93 -8.04 13.61
C ALA A 94 -22.00 -8.47 14.62
N ASP A 95 -23.09 -9.05 14.14
CA ASP A 95 -24.15 -9.56 15.01
C ASP A 95 -23.58 -10.60 16.00
N GLY A 96 -23.88 -10.44 17.27
CA GLY A 96 -23.40 -11.33 18.33
C GLY A 96 -21.98 -11.05 18.86
N MET A 97 -21.33 -10.00 18.39
CA MET A 97 -20.00 -9.60 18.87
C MET A 97 -20.08 -8.98 20.27
N SER A 98 -19.22 -9.41 21.18
CA SER A 98 -19.08 -8.80 22.50
C SER A 98 -18.52 -7.38 22.42
N THR A 99 -18.73 -6.57 23.45
CA THR A 99 -18.18 -5.21 23.55
C THR A 99 -16.65 -5.21 23.51
N GLU A 100 -16.01 -6.21 24.11
CA GLU A 100 -14.54 -6.35 24.12
C GLU A 100 -13.99 -6.66 22.72
N GLU A 101 -14.62 -7.58 21.99
CA GLU A 101 -14.28 -7.89 20.60
C GLU A 101 -14.49 -6.67 19.68
N ALA A 102 -15.59 -5.94 19.87
CA ALA A 102 -15.86 -4.72 19.12
C ALA A 102 -14.77 -3.65 19.37
N ASN A 103 -14.39 -3.43 20.63
CA ASN A 103 -13.32 -2.49 21.00
C ASN A 103 -11.97 -2.91 20.40
N THR A 104 -11.63 -4.19 20.49
CA THR A 104 -10.39 -4.75 19.89
C THR A 104 -10.37 -4.52 18.37
N ARG A 105 -11.50 -4.75 17.69
CA ARG A 105 -11.62 -4.54 16.24
C ARG A 105 -11.45 -3.07 15.86
N VAL A 106 -12.01 -2.14 16.64
CA VAL A 106 -11.82 -0.69 16.44
C VAL A 106 -10.36 -0.32 16.58
N GLN A 107 -9.68 -0.80 17.63
CA GLN A 107 -8.26 -0.52 17.87
C GLN A 107 -7.38 -1.06 16.73
N LEU A 108 -7.57 -2.32 16.33
CA LEU A 108 -6.83 -2.92 15.22
C LEU A 108 -7.08 -2.19 13.90
N GLY A 109 -8.33 -1.84 13.61
CA GLY A 109 -8.68 -1.09 12.41
C GLY A 109 -8.06 0.31 12.39
N THR A 110 -8.05 1.01 13.52
CA THR A 110 -7.41 2.31 13.65
C THR A 110 -5.90 2.22 13.47
N ALA A 111 -5.26 1.23 14.10
CA ALA A 111 -3.84 0.98 13.94
C ALA A 111 -3.46 0.68 12.48
N ALA A 112 -4.27 -0.13 11.78
CA ALA A 112 -4.06 -0.44 10.36
C ALA A 112 -4.15 0.81 9.47
N ILE A 113 -5.09 1.72 9.74
CA ILE A 113 -5.21 2.99 9.00
C ILE A 113 -3.98 3.86 9.25
N ILE A 114 -3.56 4.03 10.51
CA ILE A 114 -2.40 4.86 10.85
C ILE A 114 -1.13 4.29 10.19
N SER A 115 -0.91 2.98 10.29
CA SER A 115 0.22 2.32 9.66
C SER A 115 0.24 2.55 8.15
N TYR A 116 -0.91 2.42 7.49
CA TYR A 116 -1.05 2.66 6.06
C TYR A 116 -0.78 4.12 5.68
N VAL A 117 -1.29 5.09 6.43
CA VAL A 117 -1.06 6.53 6.19
C VAL A 117 0.43 6.85 6.25
N VAL A 118 1.13 6.32 7.27
CA VAL A 118 2.60 6.46 7.40
C VAL A 118 3.33 5.76 6.26
N GLU A 119 2.93 4.55 5.88
CA GLU A 119 3.48 3.78 4.76
C GLU A 119 3.40 4.59 3.44
N MET A 120 2.29 5.30 3.20
CA MET A 120 2.10 6.15 2.03
C MET A 120 2.86 7.50 2.12
N GLY A 121 3.61 7.73 3.19
CA GLY A 121 4.39 8.94 3.40
C GLY A 121 3.54 10.18 3.71
N VAL A 122 2.33 9.97 4.20
CA VAL A 122 1.37 11.01 4.62
C VAL A 122 1.55 11.27 6.11
N ASP A 123 1.35 12.51 6.55
CA ASP A 123 1.44 12.85 7.96
C ASP A 123 0.28 12.22 8.74
N PRO A 124 0.54 11.47 9.83
CA PRO A 124 -0.50 10.84 10.64
C PRO A 124 -1.46 11.84 11.30
N LYS A 125 -1.13 13.13 11.36
CA LYS A 125 -2.07 14.20 11.76
C LYS A 125 -3.32 14.26 10.87
N LEU A 126 -3.27 13.69 9.66
CA LEU A 126 -4.46 13.49 8.84
C LEU A 126 -5.55 12.71 9.60
N MET A 127 -5.14 11.72 10.42
CA MET A 127 -6.08 10.92 11.21
C MET A 127 -6.64 11.68 12.41
N GLU A 128 -5.83 12.58 13.00
CA GLU A 128 -6.29 13.50 14.04
C GLU A 128 -7.37 14.44 13.48
N LEU A 129 -7.09 15.07 12.33
CA LEU A 129 -8.06 15.91 11.63
C LEU A 129 -9.35 15.13 11.28
N ALA A 130 -9.22 13.97 10.66
CA ALA A 130 -10.36 13.13 10.28
C ALA A 130 -11.21 12.71 11.48
N SER A 131 -10.59 12.43 12.63
CA SER A 131 -11.27 12.00 13.86
C SER A 131 -12.20 13.08 14.45
N SER A 132 -11.96 14.34 14.11
CA SER A 132 -12.75 15.47 14.57
C SER A 132 -14.11 15.62 13.85
N TYR A 133 -14.31 14.89 12.75
CA TYR A 133 -15.52 14.98 11.92
C TYR A 133 -16.28 13.65 11.91
N ASP A 134 -17.61 13.72 12.07
CA ASP A 134 -18.49 12.55 11.99
C ASP A 134 -18.68 12.10 10.53
N LYS A 135 -19.17 10.88 10.35
CA LYS A 135 -19.46 10.32 9.01
C LYS A 135 -20.49 11.13 8.20
N HIS A 136 -21.27 11.97 8.86
CA HIS A 136 -22.26 12.86 8.24
C HIS A 136 -21.72 14.28 8.04
N ASP A 137 -20.52 14.58 8.58
CA ASP A 137 -19.85 15.88 8.47
C ASP A 137 -18.47 15.67 7.85
N ILE A 138 -18.45 15.49 6.53
CA ILE A 138 -17.22 15.20 5.80
C ILE A 138 -16.39 16.48 5.66
N ARG A 139 -15.15 16.46 6.18
CA ARG A 139 -14.19 17.54 5.97
C ARG A 139 -13.52 17.38 4.60
N TYR A 140 -13.78 18.29 3.68
CA TYR A 140 -13.03 18.38 2.44
C TYR A 140 -11.77 19.25 2.63
N LEU A 141 -10.60 18.67 2.28
CA LEU A 141 -9.31 19.27 2.56
C LEU A 141 -9.03 20.49 1.66
N SER A 142 -8.52 21.56 2.25
CA SER A 142 -7.98 22.71 1.53
C SER A 142 -6.62 22.39 0.90
N ALA A 143 -6.14 23.26 0.02
CA ALA A 143 -4.81 23.13 -0.59
C ALA A 143 -3.69 23.10 0.46
N SER A 144 -3.77 23.97 1.47
CA SER A 144 -2.79 24.05 2.57
C SER A 144 -2.78 22.77 3.41
N GLU A 145 -3.95 22.27 3.82
CA GLU A 145 -4.06 21.03 4.58
C GLU A 145 -3.50 19.83 3.79
N MET A 146 -3.79 19.73 2.50
CA MET A 146 -3.26 18.65 1.66
C MET A 146 -1.73 18.72 1.52
N ALA A 147 -1.15 19.91 1.40
CA ALA A 147 0.28 20.09 1.33
C ALA A 147 0.97 19.83 2.67
N GLU A 148 0.48 20.42 3.78
CA GLU A 148 1.04 20.25 5.12
C GLU A 148 1.00 18.80 5.60
N LEU A 149 -0.11 18.11 5.34
CA LEU A 149 -0.32 16.71 5.70
C LEU A 149 0.29 15.75 4.68
N ARG A 150 0.91 16.24 3.62
CA ARG A 150 1.50 15.45 2.53
C ARG A 150 0.49 14.50 1.85
N VAL A 151 -0.79 14.88 1.85
CA VAL A 151 -1.83 14.19 1.08
C VAL A 151 -1.55 14.31 -0.41
N THR A 152 -1.15 15.49 -0.88
CA THR A 152 -0.54 15.71 -2.20
C THR A 152 0.98 15.80 -2.08
N ASN A 153 1.69 15.32 -3.09
CA ASN A 153 3.16 15.31 -3.11
C ASN A 153 3.76 15.70 -4.47
N ALA A 154 2.93 16.03 -5.46
CA ALA A 154 3.33 16.61 -6.71
C ALA A 154 2.76 18.04 -6.77
N ALA A 155 3.59 19.03 -7.15
CA ALA A 155 3.11 20.37 -7.41
C ALA A 155 2.14 20.31 -8.60
N ALA A 156 0.91 20.77 -8.41
CA ALA A 156 0.02 21.04 -9.53
C ALA A 156 0.74 22.07 -10.41
N ASN A 157 1.10 21.69 -11.64
CA ASN A 157 1.63 22.61 -12.60
C ASN A 157 0.60 23.74 -12.77
N GLN A 158 0.90 24.89 -12.20
CA GLN A 158 0.18 26.11 -12.48
C GLN A 158 0.42 26.41 -13.96
N SER A 159 -0.62 26.31 -14.77
CA SER A 159 -0.60 26.87 -16.13
C SER A 159 -0.20 28.35 -16.06
N PRO A 160 0.69 28.79 -16.92
CA PRO A 160 1.13 30.19 -16.90
C PRO A 160 0.01 31.06 -17.48
N ALA A 161 -0.65 31.79 -16.64
CA ALA A 161 -1.47 32.92 -17.04
C ALA A 161 -0.92 34.18 -16.40
N GLY A 162 -0.07 34.86 -17.16
CA GLY A 162 -0.09 36.31 -17.30
C GLY A 162 0.54 37.19 -16.22
N THR A 163 1.59 37.85 -16.64
CA THR A 163 2.01 39.23 -16.38
C THR A 163 2.95 39.56 -15.24
N SER A 164 4.11 39.92 -15.66
CA SER A 164 5.23 40.61 -15.00
C SER A 164 4.83 41.64 -13.95
N GLN A 165 5.54 41.61 -12.80
CA GLN A 165 6.13 42.84 -12.27
C GLN A 165 7.45 42.52 -11.57
N MET A 166 8.51 43.13 -12.12
CA MET A 166 9.84 43.22 -11.51
C MET A 166 9.76 44.03 -10.22
N SER A 167 10.19 43.46 -9.13
CA SER A 167 10.60 44.21 -7.92
C SER A 167 11.92 43.63 -7.45
N THR A 168 12.96 44.45 -7.66
CA THR A 168 14.31 44.24 -7.15
C THR A 168 14.33 44.54 -5.66
N THR A 169 14.70 43.54 -4.85
CA THR A 169 15.21 43.77 -3.48
C THR A 169 16.31 42.74 -3.18
N PRO A 170 17.32 43.13 -2.36
CA PRO A 170 18.64 42.51 -2.40
C PRO A 170 18.70 41.18 -1.72
N ASN A 171 19.54 40.32 -2.30
CA ASN A 171 19.91 38.96 -1.91
C ASN A 171 20.33 38.88 -0.42
N PRO A 172 19.62 38.12 0.44
CA PRO A 172 20.19 37.67 1.68
C PRO A 172 21.09 36.44 1.45
N ALA A 173 22.17 36.37 2.22
CA ALA A 173 23.20 35.36 2.17
C ALA A 173 22.65 33.93 2.10
N PRO A 174 23.36 32.96 1.48
CA PRO A 174 22.88 31.60 1.32
C PRO A 174 22.71 30.94 2.70
N VAL A 175 21.46 30.62 3.02
CA VAL A 175 21.13 29.71 4.10
C VAL A 175 21.72 28.34 3.70
N PRO A 176 22.44 27.61 4.60
CA PRO A 176 22.92 26.27 4.28
C PRO A 176 21.75 25.42 3.82
N ALA A 177 21.90 24.80 2.64
CA ALA A 177 20.92 23.83 2.15
C ALA A 177 20.62 22.81 3.25
N PRO A 178 19.33 22.45 3.48
CA PRO A 178 19.02 21.35 4.38
C PRO A 178 19.81 20.15 3.90
N ALA A 179 20.44 19.46 4.85
CA ALA A 179 21.17 18.21 4.59
C ALA A 179 20.28 17.31 3.72
N PRO A 180 20.81 16.63 2.69
CA PRO A 180 20.02 15.76 1.84
C PRO A 180 19.28 14.79 2.74
N ASP A 181 17.94 14.76 2.61
CA ASP A 181 17.08 13.76 3.21
C ASP A 181 17.82 12.43 3.18
N ALA A 182 17.98 11.81 4.36
CA ALA A 182 18.65 10.54 4.47
C ALA A 182 18.00 9.62 3.42
N ARG A 183 18.70 9.41 2.31
CA ARG A 183 18.30 8.46 1.27
C ARG A 183 18.03 7.19 2.03
N ARG A 184 16.80 6.71 2.01
CA ARG A 184 16.48 5.44 2.63
C ARG A 184 17.52 4.48 2.10
N GLN A 185 18.35 3.98 2.99
CA GLN A 185 19.45 3.10 2.56
C GLN A 185 18.79 1.93 1.83
N PRO A 186 19.35 1.46 0.70
CA PRO A 186 18.79 0.34 -0.07
C PRO A 186 18.35 -0.82 0.83
N GLU A 187 19.09 -1.05 1.91
CA GLU A 187 18.82 -2.09 2.91
C GLU A 187 17.45 -1.89 3.59
N SER A 188 17.13 -0.67 4.02
CA SER A 188 15.84 -0.40 4.69
C SER A 188 14.66 -0.56 3.74
N VAL A 189 14.83 -0.21 2.47
CA VAL A 189 13.81 -0.41 1.43
C VAL A 189 13.62 -1.91 1.16
N ALA A 190 14.71 -2.67 1.03
CA ALA A 190 14.68 -4.10 0.79
C ALA A 190 14.00 -4.86 1.93
N VAL A 191 14.35 -4.55 3.18
CA VAL A 191 13.76 -5.18 4.38
C VAL A 191 12.27 -4.88 4.46
N ALA A 192 11.86 -3.62 4.28
CA ALA A 192 10.45 -3.25 4.31
C ALA A 192 9.65 -3.96 3.22
N PHE A 193 10.19 -4.04 2.00
CA PHE A 193 9.55 -4.69 0.86
C PHE A 193 9.35 -6.20 1.08
N VAL A 194 10.37 -6.92 1.59
CA VAL A 194 10.25 -8.37 1.85
C VAL A 194 9.31 -8.67 3.00
N ARG A 195 9.36 -7.87 4.08
CA ARG A 195 8.44 -8.03 5.20
C ARG A 195 6.99 -7.89 4.74
N ASP A 196 6.69 -6.81 4.04
CA ASP A 196 5.37 -6.53 3.49
C ASP A 196 4.88 -7.68 2.59
N LEU A 197 5.75 -8.18 1.69
CA LEU A 197 5.44 -9.33 0.85
C LEU A 197 5.08 -10.59 1.65
N ILE A 198 5.85 -10.94 2.67
CA ILE A 198 5.61 -12.16 3.48
C ILE A 198 4.32 -12.02 4.29
N GLU A 199 4.11 -10.88 4.94
CA GLU A 199 2.91 -10.63 5.75
C GLU A 199 1.64 -10.66 4.89
N HIS A 200 1.69 -10.10 3.68
CA HIS A 200 0.57 -10.11 2.74
C HIS A 200 0.29 -11.47 2.08
N HIS A 201 1.17 -12.45 2.19
CA HIS A 201 0.82 -13.83 1.84
C HIS A 201 -0.31 -14.40 2.73
N GLY A 202 -0.55 -13.79 3.90
CA GLY A 202 -1.67 -14.11 4.80
C GLY A 202 -3.02 -13.53 4.40
N ASP A 203 -3.07 -12.59 3.47
CA ASP A 203 -4.29 -11.96 2.99
C ASP A 203 -5.16 -12.91 2.15
N ASN A 204 -6.32 -12.41 1.71
CA ASN A 204 -7.16 -13.18 0.79
C ASN A 204 -6.38 -13.55 -0.49
N ASN A 205 -6.80 -14.65 -1.12
CA ASN A 205 -6.07 -15.26 -2.24
C ASN A 205 -5.81 -14.30 -3.40
N ASP A 206 -6.79 -13.50 -3.78
CA ASP A 206 -6.67 -12.60 -4.94
C ASP A 206 -5.67 -11.48 -4.67
N PHE A 207 -5.71 -10.92 -3.45
CA PHE A 207 -4.76 -9.89 -3.05
C PHE A 207 -3.33 -10.45 -2.95
N ALA A 208 -3.15 -11.58 -2.28
CA ALA A 208 -1.85 -12.22 -2.17
C ALA A 208 -1.25 -12.56 -3.55
N LEU A 209 -2.06 -13.05 -4.51
CA LEU A 209 -1.61 -13.30 -5.88
C LEU A 209 -1.29 -12.03 -6.65
N ALA A 210 -2.06 -10.95 -6.45
CA ALA A 210 -1.76 -9.65 -7.05
C ALA A 210 -0.44 -9.07 -6.53
N GLN A 211 -0.15 -9.23 -5.24
CA GLN A 211 1.15 -8.84 -4.66
C GLN A 211 2.31 -9.62 -5.26
N VAL A 212 2.16 -10.93 -5.44
CA VAL A 212 3.17 -11.76 -6.13
C VAL A 212 3.39 -11.24 -7.56
N GLN A 213 2.33 -10.99 -8.31
CA GLN A 213 2.41 -10.46 -9.67
C GLN A 213 3.10 -9.10 -9.73
N ALA A 214 2.82 -8.21 -8.77
CA ALA A 214 3.42 -6.89 -8.70
C ALA A 214 4.89 -6.93 -8.24
N SER A 215 5.25 -7.88 -7.38
CA SER A 215 6.54 -7.91 -6.68
C SER A 215 7.61 -8.75 -7.37
N TYR A 216 7.26 -9.72 -8.20
CA TYR A 216 8.22 -10.62 -8.83
C TYR A 216 8.64 -10.13 -10.23
N ALA A 217 9.89 -10.44 -10.61
CA ALA A 217 10.37 -10.25 -11.96
C ALA A 217 9.71 -11.26 -12.94
N PRO A 218 9.72 -11.01 -14.27
CA PRO A 218 9.18 -11.95 -15.26
C PRO A 218 9.78 -13.36 -15.19
N THR A 219 11.05 -13.46 -14.77
CA THR A 219 11.79 -14.72 -14.55
C THR A 219 12.54 -14.61 -13.22
N VAL A 220 12.43 -15.61 -12.38
CA VAL A 220 12.95 -15.64 -11.00
C VAL A 220 13.71 -16.96 -10.78
N ASP A 221 14.80 -16.90 -10.06
CA ASP A 221 15.39 -18.11 -9.48
C ASP A 221 14.52 -18.56 -8.30
N TYR A 222 13.61 -19.46 -8.56
CA TYR A 222 12.60 -19.93 -7.62
C TYR A 222 13.03 -21.31 -7.08
N TYR A 223 13.55 -21.31 -5.86
CA TYR A 223 14.09 -22.52 -5.21
C TYR A 223 15.17 -23.24 -6.05
N GLY A 224 16.11 -22.46 -6.60
CA GLY A 224 17.22 -23.00 -7.40
C GLY A 224 16.87 -23.35 -8.85
N LYS A 225 15.67 -22.93 -9.32
CA LYS A 225 15.23 -23.15 -10.70
C LYS A 225 14.72 -21.86 -11.33
N LEU A 226 15.25 -21.51 -12.50
CA LEU A 226 14.71 -20.40 -13.27
C LEU A 226 13.28 -20.68 -13.69
N THR A 227 12.35 -19.88 -13.16
CA THR A 227 10.92 -20.09 -13.30
C THR A 227 10.25 -18.79 -13.76
N ASN A 228 9.34 -18.88 -14.72
CA ASN A 228 8.58 -17.71 -15.15
C ASN A 228 7.50 -17.34 -14.12
N LEU A 229 7.15 -16.06 -14.08
CA LEU A 229 6.20 -15.50 -13.13
C LEU A 229 4.83 -16.21 -13.17
N SER A 230 4.35 -16.58 -14.35
CA SER A 230 3.04 -17.24 -14.47
C SER A 230 3.00 -18.61 -13.79
N SER A 231 4.10 -19.37 -13.83
CA SER A 231 4.24 -20.64 -13.11
C SER A 231 4.31 -20.44 -11.60
N ILE A 232 5.02 -19.40 -11.13
CA ILE A 232 5.06 -19.04 -9.71
C ILE A 232 3.65 -18.66 -9.19
N ILE A 233 2.91 -17.86 -9.95
CA ILE A 233 1.53 -17.47 -9.62
C ILE A 233 0.63 -18.72 -9.55
N GLN A 234 0.81 -19.68 -10.46
CA GLN A 234 0.03 -20.91 -10.44
C GLN A 234 0.35 -21.77 -9.22
N ASP A 235 1.62 -21.91 -8.86
CA ASP A 235 2.07 -22.62 -7.66
C ASP A 235 1.50 -22.01 -6.39
N LYS A 236 1.66 -20.69 -6.21
CA LYS A 236 1.10 -19.99 -5.05
C LYS A 236 -0.43 -20.03 -5.04
N ARG A 237 -1.11 -20.01 -6.18
CA ARG A 237 -2.57 -20.17 -6.27
C ARG A 237 -3.02 -21.54 -5.74
N HIS A 238 -2.35 -22.61 -6.11
CA HIS A 238 -2.65 -23.96 -5.60
C HIS A 238 -2.42 -24.03 -4.08
N TYR A 239 -1.35 -23.42 -3.59
CA TYR A 239 -1.08 -23.34 -2.17
C TYR A 239 -2.16 -22.56 -1.41
N TYR A 240 -2.59 -21.41 -1.91
CA TYR A 240 -3.61 -20.57 -1.30
C TYR A 240 -5.01 -21.20 -1.34
N GLN A 241 -5.32 -21.94 -2.39
CA GLN A 241 -6.56 -22.73 -2.45
C GLN A 241 -6.58 -23.85 -1.43
N ARG A 242 -5.44 -24.51 -1.22
CA ARG A 242 -5.31 -25.56 -0.20
C ARG A 242 -5.42 -25.02 1.23
N TRP A 243 -4.87 -23.83 1.45
CA TRP A 243 -4.80 -23.16 2.73
C TRP A 243 -5.41 -21.76 2.64
N PRO A 244 -6.75 -21.63 2.66
CA PRO A 244 -7.41 -20.33 2.45
C PRO A 244 -7.23 -19.36 3.62
N GLU A 245 -6.97 -19.87 4.84
CA GLU A 245 -6.65 -19.04 6.01
C GLU A 245 -5.17 -19.21 6.34
N ARG A 246 -4.43 -18.12 6.28
CA ARG A 246 -2.97 -18.10 6.47
C ARG A 246 -2.57 -16.89 7.30
N GLY A 247 -1.54 -17.07 8.12
CA GLY A 247 -0.92 -15.99 8.87
C GLY A 247 0.60 -16.19 8.89
N TYR A 248 1.32 -15.09 8.69
CA TYR A 248 2.77 -15.06 8.71
C TYR A 248 3.23 -13.92 9.59
N ASN A 249 4.27 -14.14 10.39
CA ASN A 249 4.84 -13.16 11.28
C ASN A 249 6.37 -13.21 11.19
N VAL A 250 6.97 -12.19 10.60
CA VAL A 250 8.41 -12.09 10.43
C VAL A 250 9.07 -11.74 11.76
N ARG A 251 10.07 -12.53 12.18
CA ARG A 251 10.86 -12.25 13.38
C ARG A 251 11.87 -11.14 13.09
N ASN A 252 11.64 -9.95 13.64
CA ASN A 252 12.43 -8.76 13.35
C ASN A 252 13.92 -8.90 13.69
N ASP A 253 14.23 -9.61 14.77
CA ASP A 253 15.58 -9.90 15.27
C ASP A 253 16.35 -10.91 14.42
N SER A 254 15.67 -11.63 13.51
CA SER A 254 16.28 -12.60 12.60
C SER A 254 16.67 -12.02 11.24
N ILE A 255 16.23 -10.80 10.93
CA ILE A 255 16.42 -10.21 9.60
C ILE A 255 17.89 -9.84 9.39
N THR A 256 18.45 -10.31 8.30
CA THR A 256 19.75 -9.89 7.78
C THR A 256 19.56 -9.33 6.37
N VAL A 257 20.32 -8.30 6.02
CA VAL A 257 20.30 -7.69 4.71
C VAL A 257 21.71 -7.36 4.26
N ALA A 258 22.00 -7.64 3.01
CA ALA A 258 23.25 -7.24 2.36
C ALA A 258 22.92 -6.73 0.95
N CYS A 259 23.40 -5.54 0.62
CA CYS A 259 23.19 -4.92 -0.67
C CYS A 259 24.53 -4.72 -1.41
N ASP A 260 24.53 -5.00 -2.70
CA ASP A 260 25.57 -4.63 -3.64
C ASP A 260 24.93 -3.86 -4.79
N ASN A 261 25.20 -2.55 -4.86
CA ASN A 261 24.54 -1.59 -5.74
C ASN A 261 23.00 -1.60 -5.58
N ASP A 262 22.30 -2.03 -6.64
CA ASP A 262 20.83 -2.12 -6.69
C ASP A 262 20.30 -3.52 -6.34
N ARG A 263 21.19 -4.48 -6.03
CA ARG A 263 20.83 -5.85 -5.66
C ARG A 263 20.97 -6.05 -4.15
N CYS A 264 19.87 -6.38 -3.49
CA CYS A 264 19.85 -6.70 -2.06
C CYS A 264 19.43 -8.15 -1.83
N VAL A 265 20.07 -8.81 -0.87
CA VAL A 265 19.65 -10.10 -0.34
C VAL A 265 19.11 -9.87 1.06
N VAL A 266 17.87 -10.25 1.29
CA VAL A 266 17.20 -10.20 2.60
C VAL A 266 16.88 -11.60 3.04
N SER A 267 17.36 -12.01 4.20
CA SER A 267 17.12 -13.33 4.78
C SER A 267 16.62 -13.18 6.22
N GLY A 268 15.91 -14.18 6.69
CA GLY A 268 15.37 -14.19 8.05
C GLY A 268 14.50 -15.40 8.33
N VAL A 269 13.71 -15.27 9.38
CA VAL A 269 12.81 -16.32 9.87
C VAL A 269 11.40 -15.75 10.05
N TYR A 270 10.38 -16.51 9.71
CA TYR A 270 9.00 -16.19 10.04
C TYR A 270 8.27 -17.38 10.66
N ASP A 271 7.35 -17.07 11.58
CA ASP A 271 6.36 -17.99 12.07
C ASP A 271 5.17 -18.03 11.12
N TRP A 272 4.61 -19.21 10.89
CA TRP A 272 3.44 -19.36 10.02
C TRP A 272 2.37 -20.24 10.65
N VAL A 273 1.13 -19.94 10.32
CA VAL A 273 -0.04 -20.76 10.62
C VAL A 273 -0.93 -20.82 9.39
N VAL A 274 -1.39 -22.00 9.04
CA VAL A 274 -2.30 -22.21 7.91
C VAL A 274 -3.47 -23.09 8.32
N ARG A 275 -4.65 -22.79 7.79
CA ARG A 275 -5.89 -23.53 8.09
C ARG A 275 -6.67 -23.78 6.81
N SER A 276 -7.29 -24.94 6.78
CA SER A 276 -8.24 -25.35 5.74
C SER A 276 -9.54 -25.82 6.42
N PRO A 277 -10.52 -24.92 6.59
CA PRO A 277 -11.78 -25.25 7.26
C PRO A 277 -12.54 -26.39 6.57
N SER A 278 -12.48 -26.49 5.26
CA SER A 278 -13.18 -27.52 4.47
C SER A 278 -12.73 -28.95 4.77
N ILE A 279 -11.49 -29.13 5.19
CA ILE A 279 -10.91 -30.44 5.57
C ILE A 279 -10.53 -30.51 7.05
N HIS A 280 -10.95 -29.53 7.85
CA HIS A 280 -10.68 -29.42 9.31
C HIS A 280 -9.19 -29.57 9.66
N LYS A 281 -8.31 -29.00 8.84
CA LYS A 281 -6.85 -29.11 9.01
C LYS A 281 -6.22 -27.77 9.37
N GLN A 282 -5.31 -27.80 10.34
CA GLN A 282 -4.46 -26.66 10.71
C GLN A 282 -3.02 -27.15 10.85
N GLU A 283 -2.09 -26.36 10.33
CA GLU A 283 -0.66 -26.56 10.51
C GLU A 283 0.00 -25.26 10.93
N LYS A 284 1.11 -25.33 11.63
CA LYS A 284 1.94 -24.18 12.03
C LYS A 284 3.39 -24.60 12.10
N GLY A 285 4.28 -23.62 11.96
CA GLY A 285 5.70 -23.89 12.03
C GLY A 285 6.53 -22.63 11.91
N VAL A 286 7.80 -22.83 11.68
CA VAL A 286 8.81 -21.81 11.48
C VAL A 286 9.50 -22.08 10.15
N SER A 287 9.80 -21.03 9.37
CA SER A 287 10.53 -21.18 8.12
C SER A 287 11.62 -20.12 8.00
N ASN A 288 12.74 -20.51 7.43
CA ASN A 288 13.73 -19.56 6.93
C ASN A 288 13.27 -19.02 5.58
N PHE A 289 13.67 -17.80 5.26
CA PHE A 289 13.49 -17.23 3.94
C PHE A 289 14.76 -16.52 3.47
N SER A 290 14.94 -16.45 2.17
CA SER A 290 15.92 -15.59 1.53
C SER A 290 15.37 -15.10 0.19
N TYR A 291 15.33 -13.78 0.04
CA TYR A 291 14.91 -13.10 -1.18
C TYR A 291 16.05 -12.28 -1.74
N THR A 292 16.30 -12.40 -3.03
CA THR A 292 17.16 -11.45 -3.76
C THR A 292 16.26 -10.46 -4.50
N ILE A 293 16.52 -9.16 -4.32
CA ILE A 293 15.70 -8.07 -4.80
C ILE A 293 16.54 -7.15 -5.68
N LEU A 294 16.00 -6.71 -6.80
CA LEU A 294 16.50 -5.54 -7.51
C LEU A 294 15.79 -4.30 -6.95
N ILE A 295 16.56 -3.40 -6.37
CA ILE A 295 16.10 -2.12 -5.87
C ILE A 295 16.00 -1.14 -7.03
N GLY A 296 14.87 -0.49 -7.16
CA GLY A 296 14.58 0.50 -8.18
C GLY A 296 13.34 1.28 -7.76
N PRO A 297 12.78 2.09 -8.66
CA PRO A 297 11.49 2.75 -8.40
C PRO A 297 10.39 1.75 -8.02
N TYR A 298 10.50 0.53 -8.53
CA TYR A 298 9.60 -0.60 -8.25
C TYR A 298 10.45 -1.85 -7.98
N PRO A 299 10.76 -2.14 -6.70
CA PRO A 299 11.58 -3.30 -6.35
C PRO A 299 10.99 -4.61 -6.89
N LYS A 300 11.85 -5.52 -7.33
CA LYS A 300 11.44 -6.82 -7.89
C LYS A 300 12.22 -7.97 -7.27
N ILE A 301 11.52 -9.02 -6.88
CA ILE A 301 12.12 -10.30 -6.51
C ILE A 301 12.69 -10.96 -7.74
N ILE A 302 13.97 -11.30 -7.70
CA ILE A 302 14.68 -12.04 -8.75
C ILE A 302 15.15 -13.41 -8.28
N ALA A 303 15.16 -13.66 -6.96
CA ALA A 303 15.33 -14.99 -6.40
C ALA A 303 14.51 -15.15 -5.11
N GLU A 304 13.96 -16.33 -4.88
CA GLU A 304 13.27 -16.76 -3.66
C GLU A 304 13.74 -18.16 -3.28
N THR A 305 14.11 -18.35 -2.02
CA THR A 305 14.34 -19.66 -1.42
C THR A 305 13.98 -19.64 0.07
N GLY A 306 13.80 -20.82 0.64
CA GLY A 306 13.46 -20.97 2.07
C GLY A 306 13.19 -22.42 2.42
N ASP A 307 13.29 -22.72 3.71
CA ASP A 307 13.07 -24.06 4.25
C ASP A 307 12.23 -24.02 5.51
N VAL A 308 11.37 -25.02 5.68
CA VAL A 308 10.64 -25.25 6.93
C VAL A 308 11.61 -25.81 7.96
N GLN A 309 11.75 -25.12 9.09
CA GLN A 309 12.52 -25.64 10.23
C GLN A 309 11.74 -26.80 10.85
N ARG A 310 12.37 -27.96 10.96
CA ARG A 310 11.82 -29.16 11.57
C ARG A 310 12.24 -29.27 13.03
#